data_23cb4b361a9a29e4a1bf44afeec7e58e
#
_entry.id   23cb4b361a9a29e4a1bf44afeec7e58e
#
_cell.length_a   1.000
_cell.length_b   1.000
_cell.length_c   1.000
_cell.angle_alpha   90.00
_cell.angle_beta   90.00
_cell.angle_gamma   90.00
#
_symmetry.space_group_name_H-M   'P 1'
#
loop_
_entity.id
_entity.type
_entity.pdbx_description
1 polymer ?
#
loop_
_entity_poly.entity_id
_entity_poly.type
_entity_poly.pdbx_seq_one_letter_code
_entity_poly.pdbx_strand_id
1 'polypeptide(L)'
;MNRIENYAELKHNIVKWLKDYYWMHSGVIKSFVVGVSGGIDSAVVSTLCASTDLPVYALGMPLHQKKDQESLSDAHLDWLDKKYSNVTVIKIDLTNVFDTFKYDLERHAIDEHSLANTRSRLRMVTLYQIAGQYKGIVVGTGNKVEDYGIGFYTKYGDGGVDIAPIADLYKTEVRELGGYLGVMRNIIDAPPTDGLWEDGRNDEDQIGATYAELEEAMENGTGPAVDILYKFNTQNKHKMEPIPTFKL
;
A
#
# COMPACT_ATOMS: atom_id res chain seq x y z
N MET A 1 3.25 4.09 23.50
CA MET A 1 4.08 2.98 24.06
C MET A 1 4.65 2.22 22.86
N ASN A 2 5.94 1.87 22.87
CA ASN A 2 6.49 1.14 21.73
C ASN A 2 6.00 -0.32 21.80
N ARG A 3 5.07 -0.72 20.92
CA ARG A 3 4.51 -2.10 20.89
C ARG A 3 5.53 -3.13 20.39
N ILE A 4 6.52 -2.67 19.62
CA ILE A 4 7.53 -3.52 19.00
C ILE A 4 8.86 -3.33 19.73
N GLU A 5 9.29 -4.37 20.45
CA GLU A 5 10.55 -4.36 21.17
C GLU A 5 11.72 -4.88 20.30
N ASN A 6 11.41 -5.72 19.29
CA ASN A 6 12.44 -6.39 18.49
C ASN A 6 12.06 -6.47 16.99
N TYR A 7 12.58 -5.56 16.20
CA TYR A 7 12.34 -5.53 14.74
C TYR A 7 12.98 -6.71 13.98
N ALA A 8 14.00 -7.36 14.53
CA ALA A 8 14.55 -8.57 13.93
C ALA A 8 13.54 -9.73 14.04
N GLU A 9 12.92 -9.89 15.18
CA GLU A 9 11.89 -10.88 15.43
C GLU A 9 10.62 -10.58 14.63
N LEU A 10 10.18 -9.31 14.59
CA LEU A 10 9.05 -8.88 13.77
C LEU A 10 9.27 -9.22 12.29
N LYS A 11 10.43 -8.83 11.72
CA LYS A 11 10.79 -9.21 10.35
C LYS A 11 10.73 -10.73 10.16
N HIS A 12 11.34 -11.50 11.06
CA HIS A 12 11.35 -12.96 10.99
C HIS A 12 9.92 -13.51 10.94
N ASN A 13 9.06 -13.05 11.82
CA ASN A 13 7.67 -13.52 11.93
C ASN A 13 6.84 -13.18 10.67
N ILE A 14 6.98 -11.97 10.13
CA ILE A 14 6.26 -11.58 8.90
C ILE A 14 6.79 -12.39 7.70
N VAL A 15 8.10 -12.52 7.54
CA VAL A 15 8.70 -13.31 6.45
C VAL A 15 8.31 -14.79 6.56
N LYS A 16 8.29 -15.34 7.78
CA LYS A 16 7.79 -16.69 8.02
C LYS A 16 6.32 -16.84 7.64
N TRP A 17 5.47 -15.89 8.05
CA TRP A 17 4.04 -15.90 7.73
C TRP A 17 3.80 -15.85 6.20
N LEU A 18 4.55 -15.02 5.47
CA LEU A 18 4.50 -14.96 4.00
C LEU A 18 4.89 -16.32 3.37
N LYS A 19 5.97 -16.93 3.85
CA LYS A 19 6.41 -18.26 3.40
C LYS A 19 5.36 -19.33 3.71
N ASP A 20 4.82 -19.36 4.91
CA ASP A 20 3.82 -20.33 5.33
C ASP A 20 2.55 -20.21 4.45
N TYR A 21 2.09 -18.98 4.18
CA TYR A 21 0.97 -18.73 3.28
C TYR A 21 1.24 -19.22 1.84
N TYR A 22 2.41 -18.91 1.32
CA TYR A 22 2.83 -19.39 -0.01
C TYR A 22 2.83 -20.92 -0.09
N TRP A 23 3.44 -21.60 0.87
CA TRP A 23 3.54 -23.06 0.86
C TRP A 23 2.20 -23.75 1.10
N MET A 24 1.34 -23.19 1.93
CA MET A 24 -0.03 -23.67 2.13
C MET A 24 -0.84 -23.68 0.83
N HIS A 25 -0.58 -22.74 -0.08
CA HIS A 25 -1.27 -22.58 -1.36
C HIS A 25 -0.37 -22.91 -2.57
N SER A 26 0.73 -23.60 -2.39
CA SER A 26 1.77 -23.82 -3.43
C SER A 26 1.28 -24.59 -4.67
N GLY A 27 0.12 -25.25 -4.62
CA GLY A 27 -0.55 -25.81 -5.78
C GLY A 27 -1.03 -24.75 -6.79
N VAL A 28 -1.31 -23.52 -6.32
CA VAL A 28 -1.88 -22.42 -7.10
C VAL A 28 -0.94 -21.23 -7.14
N ILE A 29 -0.40 -20.81 -5.99
CA ILE A 29 0.45 -19.62 -5.85
C ILE A 29 1.90 -19.96 -6.18
N LYS A 30 2.52 -19.13 -7.05
CA LYS A 30 3.92 -19.28 -7.49
C LYS A 30 4.76 -18.02 -7.30
N SER A 31 4.16 -16.89 -6.94
CA SER A 31 4.86 -15.62 -6.74
C SER A 31 4.08 -14.65 -5.87
N PHE A 32 4.77 -13.64 -5.35
CA PHE A 32 4.17 -12.43 -4.79
C PHE A 32 4.20 -11.31 -5.85
N VAL A 33 3.14 -10.52 -5.90
CA VAL A 33 3.05 -9.33 -6.77
C VAL A 33 2.78 -8.13 -5.89
N VAL A 34 3.63 -7.11 -5.96
CA VAL A 34 3.55 -5.93 -5.10
C VAL A 34 3.78 -4.64 -5.88
N GLY A 35 2.94 -3.65 -5.65
CA GLY A 35 3.11 -2.30 -6.19
C GLY A 35 4.14 -1.50 -5.36
N VAL A 36 5.03 -0.78 -6.02
CA VAL A 36 6.05 0.07 -5.41
C VAL A 36 5.75 1.52 -5.79
N SER A 37 5.21 2.28 -4.85
CA SER A 37 4.78 3.67 -5.08
C SER A 37 5.89 4.71 -4.83
N GLY A 38 6.96 4.31 -4.15
CA GLY A 38 7.98 5.21 -3.59
C GLY A 38 7.71 5.66 -2.16
N GLY A 39 6.56 5.29 -1.58
CA GLY A 39 6.24 5.47 -0.16
C GLY A 39 6.79 4.34 0.71
N ILE A 40 6.89 4.64 2.02
CA ILE A 40 7.51 3.72 3.00
C ILE A 40 6.81 2.37 3.10
N ASP A 41 5.48 2.33 3.07
CA ASP A 41 4.72 1.08 3.22
C ASP A 41 5.03 0.11 2.09
N SER A 42 4.97 0.58 0.83
CA SER A 42 5.30 -0.24 -0.34
C SER A 42 6.77 -0.68 -0.35
N ALA A 43 7.68 0.17 0.13
CA ALA A 43 9.09 -0.17 0.24
C ALA A 43 9.34 -1.26 1.30
N VAL A 44 8.66 -1.18 2.44
CA VAL A 44 8.74 -2.21 3.51
C VAL A 44 8.15 -3.52 3.02
N VAL A 45 6.95 -3.52 2.46
CA VAL A 45 6.29 -4.76 2.00
C VAL A 45 7.08 -5.44 0.88
N SER A 46 7.53 -4.70 -0.14
CA SER A 46 8.34 -5.28 -1.21
C SER A 46 9.66 -5.88 -0.70
N THR A 47 10.28 -5.23 0.29
CA THR A 47 11.51 -5.74 0.95
C THR A 47 11.23 -7.01 1.78
N LEU A 48 10.10 -7.07 2.48
CA LEU A 48 9.68 -8.27 3.22
C LEU A 48 9.41 -9.43 2.26
N CYS A 49 8.69 -9.19 1.17
CA CYS A 49 8.47 -10.19 0.12
C CYS A 49 9.80 -10.68 -0.47
N ALA A 50 10.71 -9.77 -0.83
CA ALA A 50 12.04 -10.11 -1.34
C ALA A 50 12.86 -10.95 -0.34
N SER A 51 12.70 -10.69 0.97
CA SER A 51 13.39 -11.44 2.05
C SER A 51 12.87 -12.88 2.24
N THR A 52 11.84 -13.29 1.50
CA THR A 52 11.34 -14.68 1.53
C THR A 52 12.16 -15.64 0.68
N ASP A 53 13.00 -15.15 -0.22
CA ASP A 53 13.69 -15.90 -1.28
C ASP A 53 12.74 -16.60 -2.29
N LEU A 54 11.44 -16.29 -2.25
CA LEU A 54 10.43 -16.76 -3.19
C LEU A 54 10.25 -15.74 -4.34
N PRO A 55 9.75 -16.15 -5.53
CA PRO A 55 9.61 -15.23 -6.65
C PRO A 55 8.73 -14.02 -6.34
N VAL A 56 9.21 -12.82 -6.62
CA VAL A 56 8.53 -11.53 -6.40
C VAL A 56 8.52 -10.73 -7.69
N TYR A 57 7.36 -10.23 -8.08
CA TYR A 57 7.20 -9.22 -9.12
C TYR A 57 6.91 -7.87 -8.46
N ALA A 58 7.88 -6.95 -8.54
CA ALA A 58 7.78 -5.60 -7.99
C ALA A 58 7.43 -4.62 -9.11
N LEU A 59 6.28 -3.94 -9.00
CA LEU A 59 5.74 -3.10 -10.06
C LEU A 59 5.84 -1.61 -9.76
N GLY A 60 6.49 -0.85 -10.67
CA GLY A 60 6.36 0.59 -10.76
C GLY A 60 5.26 0.94 -11.77
N MET A 61 4.27 1.71 -11.35
CA MET A 61 3.11 2.05 -12.17
C MET A 61 2.86 3.56 -12.16
N PRO A 62 3.74 4.37 -12.81
CA PRO A 62 3.53 5.81 -12.88
C PRO A 62 2.22 6.13 -13.62
N LEU A 63 1.53 7.17 -13.13
CA LEU A 63 0.30 7.69 -13.69
C LEU A 63 0.17 9.16 -13.30
N HIS A 64 0.60 10.09 -14.15
CA HIS A 64 0.68 11.53 -13.89
C HIS A 64 1.37 11.87 -12.56
N GLN A 65 2.34 11.05 -12.17
CA GLN A 65 3.02 11.20 -10.90
C GLN A 65 4.06 12.34 -10.95
N LYS A 66 4.30 13.00 -9.81
CA LYS A 66 5.39 13.96 -9.71
C LYS A 66 6.73 13.24 -9.86
N LYS A 67 7.69 13.90 -10.53
CA LYS A 67 9.01 13.31 -10.84
C LYS A 67 9.80 12.86 -9.61
N ASP A 68 9.66 13.54 -8.49
CA ASP A 68 10.29 13.18 -7.22
C ASP A 68 9.74 11.87 -6.65
N GLN A 69 8.43 11.66 -6.67
CA GLN A 69 7.80 10.40 -6.25
C GLN A 69 8.16 9.24 -7.20
N GLU A 70 8.12 9.49 -8.51
CA GLU A 70 8.54 8.51 -9.50
C GLU A 70 10.01 8.12 -9.28
N SER A 71 10.89 9.09 -8.99
CA SER A 71 12.30 8.83 -8.73
C SER A 71 12.53 8.01 -7.45
N LEU A 72 11.71 8.16 -6.40
CA LEU A 72 11.78 7.32 -5.19
C LEU A 72 11.35 5.88 -5.49
N SER A 73 10.27 5.70 -6.24
CA SER A 73 9.81 4.39 -6.69
C SER A 73 10.90 3.70 -7.52
N ASP A 74 11.46 4.38 -8.51
CA ASP A 74 12.51 3.87 -9.38
C ASP A 74 13.77 3.49 -8.60
N ALA A 75 14.22 4.36 -7.71
CA ALA A 75 15.39 4.11 -6.89
C ALA A 75 15.20 2.86 -5.99
N HIS A 76 14.00 2.66 -5.44
CA HIS A 76 13.71 1.48 -4.62
C HIS A 76 13.63 0.20 -5.46
N LEU A 77 13.01 0.25 -6.62
CA LEU A 77 12.96 -0.87 -7.57
C LEU A 77 14.36 -1.29 -8.00
N ASP A 78 15.22 -0.32 -8.35
CA ASP A 78 16.62 -0.58 -8.70
C ASP A 78 17.42 -1.17 -7.53
N TRP A 79 17.13 -0.73 -6.31
CA TRP A 79 17.77 -1.28 -5.11
C TRP A 79 17.31 -2.71 -4.83
N LEU A 80 16.02 -3.02 -5.01
CA LEU A 80 15.51 -4.39 -4.88
C LEU A 80 16.15 -5.33 -5.90
N ASP A 81 16.18 -4.94 -7.18
CA ASP A 81 16.74 -5.72 -8.28
C ASP A 81 18.23 -6.06 -8.05
N LYS A 82 18.99 -5.08 -7.55
CA LYS A 82 20.43 -5.29 -7.24
C LYS A 82 20.67 -6.15 -6.02
N LYS A 83 19.78 -6.09 -5.03
CA LYS A 83 19.99 -6.76 -3.72
C LYS A 83 19.42 -8.17 -3.66
N TYR A 84 18.35 -8.43 -4.41
CA TYR A 84 17.58 -9.68 -4.30
C TYR A 84 17.42 -10.37 -5.65
N SER A 85 18.03 -11.54 -5.82
CA SER A 85 17.98 -12.31 -7.08
C SER A 85 16.60 -12.94 -7.39
N ASN A 86 15.69 -12.96 -6.41
CA ASN A 86 14.33 -13.48 -6.55
C ASN A 86 13.31 -12.41 -6.92
N VAL A 87 13.73 -11.16 -7.13
CA VAL A 87 12.87 -10.04 -7.52
C VAL A 87 12.97 -9.81 -9.02
N THR A 88 11.83 -9.67 -9.67
CA THR A 88 11.70 -9.21 -11.06
C THR A 88 10.99 -7.86 -11.06
N VAL A 89 11.66 -6.83 -11.55
CA VAL A 89 11.08 -5.48 -11.65
C VAL A 89 10.31 -5.33 -12.95
N ILE A 90 9.09 -4.79 -12.86
CA ILE A 90 8.24 -4.47 -14.01
C ILE A 90 7.81 -3.00 -13.89
N LYS A 91 8.01 -2.20 -14.96
CA LYS A 91 7.54 -0.81 -15.03
C LYS A 91 6.48 -0.70 -16.12
N ILE A 92 5.32 -0.17 -15.75
CA ILE A 92 4.17 0.02 -16.66
C ILE A 92 3.62 1.43 -16.46
N ASP A 93 3.80 2.30 -17.44
CA ASP A 93 3.18 3.63 -17.44
C ASP A 93 1.69 3.51 -17.76
N LEU A 94 0.84 3.90 -16.82
CA LEU A 94 -0.62 3.85 -16.93
C LEU A 94 -1.25 5.17 -17.41
N THR A 95 -0.45 6.17 -17.72
CA THR A 95 -0.91 7.50 -18.12
C THR A 95 -1.86 7.45 -19.31
N ASN A 96 -1.45 6.81 -20.42
CA ASN A 96 -2.28 6.72 -21.61
C ASN A 96 -3.60 5.97 -21.39
N VAL A 97 -3.59 4.93 -20.57
CA VAL A 97 -4.81 4.15 -20.23
C VAL A 97 -5.76 5.03 -19.45
N PHE A 98 -5.26 5.76 -18.45
CA PHE A 98 -6.06 6.68 -17.65
C PHE A 98 -6.63 7.84 -18.48
N ASP A 99 -5.82 8.45 -19.34
CA ASP A 99 -6.24 9.57 -20.18
C ASP A 99 -7.33 9.15 -21.18
N THR A 100 -7.19 7.97 -21.77
CA THR A 100 -8.23 7.40 -22.64
C THR A 100 -9.53 7.17 -21.86
N PHE A 101 -9.43 6.56 -20.67
CA PHE A 101 -10.60 6.32 -19.82
C PHE A 101 -11.27 7.63 -19.39
N LYS A 102 -10.48 8.63 -19.00
CA LYS A 102 -10.98 9.97 -18.65
C LYS A 102 -11.71 10.62 -19.84
N TYR A 103 -11.11 10.60 -21.01
CA TYR A 103 -11.69 11.15 -22.25
C TYR A 103 -13.03 10.50 -22.60
N ASP A 104 -13.15 9.19 -22.52
CA ASP A 104 -14.39 8.49 -22.82
C ASP A 104 -15.53 8.85 -21.84
N LEU A 105 -15.19 9.26 -20.62
CA LEU A 105 -16.14 9.66 -19.59
C LEU A 105 -16.43 11.17 -19.56
N GLU A 106 -15.76 12.01 -20.36
CA GLU A 106 -15.94 13.47 -20.34
C GLU A 106 -17.40 13.94 -20.55
N ARG A 107 -18.22 13.11 -21.21
CA ARG A 107 -19.66 13.40 -21.40
C ARG A 107 -20.49 13.20 -20.12
N HIS A 108 -19.92 12.61 -19.13
CA HIS A 108 -20.53 12.34 -17.84
C HIS A 108 -19.92 13.28 -16.79
N ALA A 109 -20.66 13.58 -15.75
CA ALA A 109 -20.10 14.37 -14.66
C ALA A 109 -18.97 13.59 -13.99
N ILE A 110 -17.74 14.06 -14.13
CA ILE A 110 -16.54 13.50 -13.46
C ILE A 110 -15.99 14.55 -12.51
N ASP A 111 -15.64 14.11 -11.31
CA ASP A 111 -14.96 14.93 -10.30
C ASP A 111 -13.57 14.36 -9.99
N GLU A 112 -12.71 15.20 -9.43
CA GLU A 112 -11.32 14.84 -9.14
C GLU A 112 -11.20 13.69 -8.12
N HIS A 113 -12.13 13.57 -7.17
CA HIS A 113 -12.11 12.47 -6.21
C HIS A 113 -12.41 11.11 -6.89
N SER A 114 -13.39 11.06 -7.79
CA SER A 114 -13.67 9.86 -8.59
C SER A 114 -12.48 9.47 -9.46
N LEU A 115 -11.80 10.47 -10.05
CA LEU A 115 -10.60 10.24 -10.87
C LEU A 115 -9.42 9.74 -10.02
N ALA A 116 -9.22 10.27 -8.81
CA ALA A 116 -8.22 9.77 -7.87
C ALA A 116 -8.47 8.28 -7.55
N ASN A 117 -9.70 7.92 -7.23
CA ASN A 117 -10.07 6.51 -7.03
C ASN A 117 -9.88 5.64 -8.29
N THR A 118 -10.07 6.22 -9.48
CA THR A 118 -9.81 5.51 -10.75
C THR A 118 -8.33 5.22 -10.93
N ARG A 119 -7.44 6.16 -10.59
CA ARG A 119 -5.97 5.93 -10.61
C ARG A 119 -5.59 4.73 -9.73
N SER A 120 -6.12 4.66 -8.51
CA SER A 120 -5.89 3.53 -7.60
C SER A 120 -6.41 2.21 -8.18
N ARG A 121 -7.62 2.19 -8.76
CA ARG A 121 -8.22 0.98 -9.37
C ARG A 121 -7.48 0.51 -10.62
N LEU A 122 -6.96 1.39 -11.45
CA LEU A 122 -6.14 0.98 -12.60
C LEU A 122 -4.85 0.29 -12.16
N ARG A 123 -4.21 0.76 -11.09
CA ARG A 123 -3.06 0.07 -10.50
C ARG A 123 -3.45 -1.31 -9.99
N MET A 124 -4.57 -1.43 -9.28
CA MET A 124 -5.07 -2.72 -8.80
C MET A 124 -5.31 -3.71 -9.94
N VAL A 125 -6.03 -3.30 -11.00
CA VAL A 125 -6.26 -4.15 -12.18
C VAL A 125 -4.94 -4.60 -12.81
N THR A 126 -3.94 -3.74 -12.89
CA THR A 126 -2.61 -4.06 -13.41
C THR A 126 -1.89 -5.09 -12.54
N LEU A 127 -1.93 -4.91 -11.21
CA LEU A 127 -1.36 -5.89 -10.27
C LEU A 127 -2.00 -7.27 -10.45
N TYR A 128 -3.33 -7.35 -10.52
CA TYR A 128 -4.04 -8.62 -10.73
C TYR A 128 -3.82 -9.22 -12.11
N GLN A 129 -3.63 -8.40 -13.16
CA GLN A 129 -3.24 -8.92 -14.48
C GLN A 129 -1.88 -9.61 -14.43
N ILE A 130 -0.90 -9.01 -13.77
CA ILE A 130 0.43 -9.60 -13.58
C ILE A 130 0.35 -10.83 -12.66
N ALA A 131 -0.42 -10.76 -11.58
CA ALA A 131 -0.65 -11.90 -10.69
C ALA A 131 -1.26 -13.09 -11.46
N GLY A 132 -2.26 -12.87 -12.30
CA GLY A 132 -2.83 -13.91 -13.14
C GLY A 132 -1.82 -14.53 -14.11
N GLN A 133 -0.98 -13.72 -14.74
CA GLN A 133 0.05 -14.17 -15.68
C GLN A 133 1.11 -15.07 -15.02
N TYR A 134 1.55 -14.72 -13.81
CA TYR A 134 2.64 -15.40 -13.11
C TYR A 134 2.17 -16.30 -11.95
N LYS A 135 0.87 -16.60 -11.88
CA LYS A 135 0.26 -17.38 -10.79
C LYS A 135 0.62 -16.80 -9.42
N GLY A 136 0.62 -15.47 -9.34
CA GLY A 136 0.94 -14.74 -8.12
C GLY A 136 -0.30 -14.37 -7.32
N ILE A 137 -0.03 -13.78 -6.14
CA ILE A 137 -1.03 -13.10 -5.33
C ILE A 137 -0.61 -11.66 -5.12
N VAL A 138 -1.60 -10.77 -5.02
CA VAL A 138 -1.37 -9.35 -4.80
C VAL A 138 -1.17 -9.11 -3.30
N VAL A 139 -0.01 -8.52 -2.96
CA VAL A 139 0.35 -8.19 -1.60
C VAL A 139 0.03 -6.73 -1.32
N GLY A 140 -0.84 -6.50 -0.35
CA GLY A 140 -1.27 -5.18 0.10
C GLY A 140 -0.20 -4.45 0.90
N THR A 141 -0.24 -3.14 0.83
CA THR A 141 0.71 -2.24 1.49
C THR A 141 0.04 -1.32 2.52
N GLY A 142 -1.24 -1.52 2.82
CA GLY A 142 -1.97 -0.77 3.83
C GLY A 142 -1.46 -1.07 5.24
N ASN A 143 -1.42 -0.05 6.08
CA ASN A 143 -1.06 -0.14 7.49
C ASN A 143 -2.29 -0.03 8.41
N LYS A 144 -2.10 -0.22 9.70
CA LYS A 144 -3.19 -0.28 10.67
C LYS A 144 -4.04 0.99 10.75
N VAL A 145 -3.41 2.16 10.64
CA VAL A 145 -4.12 3.44 10.69
C VAL A 145 -5.02 3.59 9.48
N GLU A 146 -4.47 3.33 8.29
CA GLU A 146 -5.17 3.48 7.02
C GLU A 146 -6.29 2.45 6.86
N ASP A 147 -6.00 1.16 7.10
CA ASP A 147 -6.93 0.07 6.82
C ASP A 147 -8.02 -0.07 7.88
N TYR A 148 -7.66 -0.02 9.16
CA TYR A 148 -8.59 -0.30 10.27
C TYR A 148 -8.94 0.93 11.12
N GLY A 149 -8.09 1.95 11.12
CA GLY A 149 -8.34 3.19 11.85
C GLY A 149 -9.36 4.07 11.14
N ILE A 150 -9.00 4.58 9.98
CA ILE A 150 -9.75 5.62 9.28
C ILE A 150 -10.34 5.19 7.93
N GLY A 151 -10.00 4.02 7.41
CA GLY A 151 -10.44 3.57 6.09
C GLY A 151 -9.95 4.48 4.95
N PHE A 152 -8.69 4.96 5.05
CA PHE A 152 -8.08 5.87 4.10
C PHE A 152 -7.46 5.11 2.91
N TYR A 153 -8.31 4.49 2.12
CA TYR A 153 -7.95 3.76 0.91
C TYR A 153 -9.13 3.71 -0.07
N THR A 154 -8.86 3.40 -1.31
CA THR A 154 -9.89 3.16 -2.33
C THR A 154 -10.37 1.71 -2.26
N LYS A 155 -11.65 1.50 -1.95
CA LYS A 155 -12.26 0.16 -2.03
C LYS A 155 -12.13 -0.38 -3.46
N TYR A 156 -11.54 -1.59 -3.58
CA TYR A 156 -11.20 -2.20 -4.88
C TYR A 156 -10.18 -1.40 -5.71
N GLY A 157 -9.37 -0.58 -5.05
CA GLY A 157 -8.14 0.01 -5.57
C GLY A 157 -6.97 -0.56 -4.78
N ASP A 158 -6.29 0.28 -4.01
CA ASP A 158 -5.24 -0.13 -3.06
C ASP A 158 -5.75 -1.03 -1.92
N GLY A 159 -7.05 -0.97 -1.58
CA GLY A 159 -7.70 -1.94 -0.70
C GLY A 159 -8.09 -3.26 -1.38
N GLY A 160 -7.87 -3.42 -2.68
CA GLY A 160 -8.12 -4.65 -3.44
C GLY A 160 -6.87 -5.54 -3.48
N VAL A 161 -6.67 -6.38 -2.46
CA VAL A 161 -5.47 -7.20 -2.27
C VAL A 161 -5.83 -8.59 -1.75
N ASP A 162 -4.90 -9.55 -1.87
CA ASP A 162 -5.12 -10.92 -1.40
C ASP A 162 -4.60 -11.12 0.03
N ILE A 163 -3.48 -10.48 0.39
CA ILE A 163 -2.88 -10.54 1.73
C ILE A 163 -2.30 -9.19 2.13
N ALA A 164 -2.23 -8.90 3.42
CA ALA A 164 -1.79 -7.62 3.96
C ALA A 164 -0.80 -7.80 5.13
N PRO A 165 0.52 -7.93 4.87
CA PRO A 165 1.52 -8.32 5.86
C PRO A 165 1.82 -7.25 6.92
N ILE A 166 1.49 -5.99 6.70
CA ILE A 166 1.74 -4.89 7.64
C ILE A 166 0.45 -4.23 8.16
N ALA A 167 -0.72 -4.82 7.88
CA ALA A 167 -2.01 -4.23 8.23
C ALA A 167 -2.25 -4.10 9.76
N ASP A 168 -1.48 -4.78 10.61
CA ASP A 168 -1.52 -4.60 12.07
C ASP A 168 -0.38 -3.70 12.61
N LEU A 169 0.44 -3.12 11.74
CA LEU A 169 1.48 -2.18 12.13
C LEU A 169 1.01 -0.74 12.00
N TYR A 170 1.33 0.10 12.99
CA TYR A 170 1.17 1.54 12.90
C TYR A 170 2.18 2.15 11.90
N LYS A 171 1.88 3.33 11.36
CA LYS A 171 2.76 4.04 10.41
C LYS A 171 4.15 4.29 10.99
N THR A 172 4.22 4.66 12.27
CA THR A 172 5.50 4.86 12.99
C THR A 172 6.30 3.56 13.06
N GLU A 173 5.64 2.43 13.35
CA GLU A 173 6.26 1.11 13.40
C GLU A 173 6.74 0.65 12.01
N VAL A 174 5.99 0.97 10.94
CA VAL A 174 6.41 0.69 9.56
C VAL A 174 7.67 1.48 9.20
N ARG A 175 7.78 2.76 9.61
CA ARG A 175 9.00 3.56 9.38
C ARG A 175 10.22 2.97 10.10
N GLU A 176 10.08 2.55 11.34
CA GLU A 176 11.16 1.92 12.09
C GLU A 176 11.57 0.56 11.51
N LEU A 177 10.58 -0.25 11.11
CA LEU A 177 10.84 -1.49 10.39
C LEU A 177 11.56 -1.24 9.05
N GLY A 178 11.19 -0.19 8.32
CA GLY A 178 11.88 0.27 7.12
C GLY A 178 13.35 0.58 7.37
N GLY A 179 13.66 1.29 8.46
CA GLY A 179 15.02 1.55 8.91
C GLY A 179 15.80 0.26 9.20
N TYR A 180 15.18 -0.67 9.91
CA TYR A 180 15.78 -2.00 10.19
C TYR A 180 16.03 -2.82 8.92
N LEU A 181 15.14 -2.76 7.93
CA LEU A 181 15.28 -3.47 6.65
C LEU A 181 16.34 -2.86 5.73
N GLY A 182 16.81 -1.64 6.02
CA GLY A 182 17.77 -0.90 5.20
C GLY A 182 17.12 -0.19 4.01
N VAL A 183 15.84 0.14 4.11
CA VAL A 183 15.17 1.02 3.14
C VAL A 183 15.87 2.37 3.11
N MET A 184 15.97 2.97 1.94
CA MET A 184 16.67 4.24 1.73
C MET A 184 16.09 5.36 2.59
N ARG A 185 16.98 6.17 3.18
CA ARG A 185 16.63 7.23 4.11
C ARG A 185 15.65 8.27 3.53
N ASN A 186 15.81 8.61 2.25
CA ASN A 186 14.93 9.52 1.54
C ASN A 186 13.48 9.02 1.39
N ILE A 187 13.26 7.68 1.42
CA ILE A 187 11.91 7.08 1.45
C ILE A 187 11.35 7.11 2.88
N ILE A 188 12.19 6.81 3.88
CA ILE A 188 11.77 6.82 5.30
C ILE A 188 11.33 8.22 5.73
N ASP A 189 12.07 9.24 5.30
CA ASP A 189 11.85 10.64 5.67
C ASP A 189 10.84 11.37 4.76
N ALA A 190 10.40 10.73 3.66
CA ALA A 190 9.41 11.32 2.76
C ALA A 190 8.06 11.55 3.48
N PRO A 191 7.41 12.70 3.24
CA PRO A 191 6.04 12.92 3.71
C PRO A 191 5.10 11.84 3.19
N PRO A 192 4.15 11.36 4.01
CA PRO A 192 3.18 10.37 3.55
C PRO A 192 2.26 10.99 2.50
N THR A 193 2.11 10.32 1.37
CA THR A 193 1.23 10.76 0.27
C THR A 193 0.70 9.56 -0.50
N ASP A 194 -0.58 9.60 -0.86
CA ASP A 194 -1.23 8.62 -1.72
C ASP A 194 -0.84 8.81 -3.21
N GLY A 195 -0.27 9.97 -3.57
CA GLY A 195 0.16 10.26 -4.94
C GLY A 195 -0.98 10.29 -5.95
N LEU A 196 -2.21 10.50 -5.51
CA LEU A 196 -3.41 10.49 -6.35
C LEU A 196 -3.85 11.90 -6.79
N TRP A 197 -3.26 12.95 -6.19
CA TRP A 197 -3.66 14.35 -6.40
C TRP A 197 -2.60 15.13 -7.15
N GLU A 198 -3.04 15.95 -8.11
CA GLU A 198 -2.12 16.77 -8.93
C GLU A 198 -1.46 17.90 -8.14
N ASP A 199 -2.12 18.42 -7.08
CA ASP A 199 -1.58 19.47 -6.21
C ASP A 199 -0.51 18.92 -5.24
N GLY A 200 -0.45 17.60 -5.05
CA GLY A 200 0.55 16.91 -4.24
C GLY A 200 0.41 17.15 -2.75
N ARG A 201 -0.83 17.34 -2.29
CA ARG A 201 -1.15 17.33 -0.85
C ARG A 201 -0.69 16.04 -0.22
N ASN A 202 -0.25 16.10 1.05
CA ASN A 202 0.09 14.93 1.83
C ASN A 202 -1.15 14.33 2.52
N ASP A 203 -1.02 13.12 3.05
CA ASP A 203 -2.13 12.42 3.70
C ASP A 203 -2.59 13.12 4.98
N GLU A 204 -1.66 13.64 5.79
CA GLU A 204 -1.98 14.33 7.05
C GLU A 204 -2.77 15.62 6.80
N ASP A 205 -2.47 16.35 5.71
CA ASP A 205 -3.26 17.52 5.28
C ASP A 205 -4.69 17.14 4.88
N GLN A 206 -4.86 15.99 4.22
CA GLN A 206 -6.17 15.49 3.80
C GLN A 206 -6.99 14.98 4.99
N ILE A 207 -6.36 14.33 5.94
CA ILE A 207 -6.98 13.75 7.13
C ILE A 207 -7.29 14.85 8.16
N GLY A 208 -6.39 15.82 8.30
CA GLY A 208 -6.44 16.87 9.30
C GLY A 208 -5.88 16.47 10.67
N ALA A 209 -5.07 15.41 10.70
CA ALA A 209 -4.34 14.93 11.88
C ALA A 209 -3.06 14.21 11.43
N THR A 210 -2.06 14.20 12.29
CA THR A 210 -0.83 13.42 12.09
C THR A 210 -1.07 11.93 12.36
N TYR A 211 -0.25 11.06 11.75
CA TYR A 211 -0.31 9.63 12.05
C TYR A 211 -0.08 9.34 13.54
N ALA A 212 0.84 10.05 14.20
CA ALA A 212 1.11 9.87 15.62
C ALA A 212 -0.12 10.19 16.51
N GLU A 213 -0.87 11.25 16.19
CA GLU A 213 -2.11 11.59 16.88
C GLU A 213 -3.22 10.56 16.64
N LEU A 214 -3.32 10.02 15.42
CA LEU A 214 -4.27 8.95 15.10
C LEU A 214 -3.92 7.66 15.82
N GLU A 215 -2.63 7.29 15.88
CA GLU A 215 -2.13 6.12 16.61
C GLU A 215 -2.42 6.23 18.11
N GLU A 216 -2.21 7.41 18.72
CA GLU A 216 -2.58 7.67 20.11
C GLU A 216 -4.09 7.50 20.33
N ALA A 217 -4.91 8.06 19.45
CA ALA A 217 -6.35 7.94 19.52
C ALA A 217 -6.82 6.48 19.37
N MET A 218 -6.19 5.70 18.49
CA MET A 218 -6.49 4.28 18.29
C MET A 218 -6.09 3.41 19.50
N GLU A 219 -4.96 3.72 20.13
CA GLU A 219 -4.41 2.92 21.24
C GLU A 219 -5.09 3.24 22.57
N ASN A 220 -5.29 4.52 22.85
CA ASN A 220 -5.72 4.98 24.16
C ASN A 220 -7.17 5.49 24.20
N GLY A 221 -7.78 5.74 23.04
CA GLY A 221 -9.11 6.38 22.97
C GLY A 221 -9.09 7.85 23.41
N THR A 222 -7.92 8.49 23.43
CA THR A 222 -7.70 9.87 23.87
C THR A 222 -6.80 10.61 22.89
N GLY A 223 -6.70 11.93 23.02
CA GLY A 223 -5.85 12.77 22.19
C GLY A 223 -6.62 13.65 21.21
N PRO A 224 -5.91 14.54 20.49
CA PRO A 224 -6.54 15.56 19.64
C PRO A 224 -7.24 14.98 18.40
N ALA A 225 -6.86 13.78 17.96
CA ALA A 225 -7.40 13.16 16.75
C ALA A 225 -8.59 12.20 16.98
N VAL A 226 -9.10 12.07 18.21
CA VAL A 226 -10.21 11.13 18.53
C VAL A 226 -11.47 11.40 17.71
N ASP A 227 -11.89 12.66 17.59
CA ASP A 227 -13.09 13.02 16.82
C ASP A 227 -12.86 12.78 15.31
N ILE A 228 -11.65 13.05 14.81
CA ILE A 228 -11.25 12.80 13.42
C ILE A 228 -11.27 11.29 13.16
N LEU A 229 -10.64 10.49 13.99
CA LEU A 229 -10.64 9.03 13.93
C LEU A 229 -12.08 8.48 13.87
N TYR A 230 -12.93 8.89 14.80
CA TYR A 230 -14.32 8.44 14.86
C TYR A 230 -15.12 8.81 13.60
N LYS A 231 -14.97 10.07 13.13
CA LYS A 231 -15.62 10.56 11.92
C LYS A 231 -15.24 9.72 10.70
N PHE A 232 -13.94 9.55 10.44
CA PHE A 232 -13.45 8.79 9.28
C PHE A 232 -13.83 7.31 9.38
N ASN A 233 -13.64 6.69 10.55
CA ASN A 233 -14.02 5.30 10.79
C ASN A 233 -15.50 5.06 10.49
N THR A 234 -16.39 5.92 11.00
CA THR A 234 -17.83 5.81 10.75
C THR A 234 -18.17 5.98 9.27
N GLN A 235 -17.61 6.99 8.61
CA GLN A 235 -17.87 7.26 7.20
C GLN A 235 -17.37 6.13 6.27
N ASN A 236 -16.23 5.55 6.60
CA ASN A 236 -15.54 4.57 5.79
C ASN A 236 -15.79 3.11 6.21
N LYS A 237 -16.60 2.88 7.25
CA LYS A 237 -16.84 1.54 7.82
C LYS A 237 -17.24 0.51 6.77
N HIS A 238 -18.06 0.89 5.79
CA HIS A 238 -18.48 0.02 4.68
C HIS A 238 -17.33 -0.50 3.80
N LYS A 239 -16.15 0.13 3.85
CA LYS A 239 -14.95 -0.34 3.14
C LYS A 239 -14.24 -1.44 3.92
N MET A 240 -14.26 -1.37 5.25
CA MET A 240 -13.54 -2.24 6.17
C MET A 240 -14.34 -3.52 6.51
N GLU A 241 -15.66 -3.51 6.31
CA GLU A 241 -16.52 -4.65 6.60
C GLU A 241 -16.61 -5.60 5.38
N PRO A 242 -16.85 -6.90 5.62
CA PRO A 242 -17.17 -7.84 4.56
C PRO A 242 -18.36 -7.36 3.71
N ILE A 243 -18.41 -7.81 2.45
CA ILE A 243 -19.52 -7.46 1.55
C ILE A 243 -20.84 -7.93 2.17
N PRO A 244 -21.81 -7.01 2.40
CA PRO A 244 -23.10 -7.38 2.94
C PRO A 244 -23.83 -8.33 1.99
N THR A 245 -24.36 -9.42 2.52
CA THR A 245 -25.16 -10.38 1.78
C THR A 245 -26.57 -10.48 2.33
N PHE A 246 -27.56 -10.55 1.45
CA PHE A 246 -28.92 -10.90 1.87
C PHE A 246 -28.94 -12.33 2.40
N LYS A 247 -29.60 -12.53 3.53
CA LYS A 247 -29.84 -13.86 4.11
C LYS A 247 -31.34 -14.16 4.05
N LEU A 248 -31.68 -15.38 3.63
CA LEU A 248 -33.03 -15.91 3.64
C LEU A 248 -33.49 -16.20 5.07
#